data_9a144b86ec2984ee9bc30e9192eaf37f
#
_entry.id   9a144b86ec2984ee9bc30e9192eaf37f
#
_cell.length_a   1.000
_cell.length_b   1.000
_cell.length_c   1.000
_cell.angle_alpha   90.00
_cell.angle_beta   90.00
_cell.angle_gamma   90.00
#
_symmetry.space_group_name_H-M   'P 1'
#
loop_
_entity.id
_entity.type
_entity.pdbx_description
1 polymer ?
#
loop_
_entity_poly.entity_id
_entity_poly.type
_entity_poly.pdbx_seq_one_letter_code
_entity_poly.pdbx_strand_id
1 'polypeptide(L)'
;SYCAKKMGIPKEKLVVVSIMPCLAKKYECARDEFKVNGIPDVDYSISTRELARLIKRANIGFPLVLDSPFDNPMGESTGAGVIFGTTGGVMEAALRSVYEIYTGESLKNVNFEQVRGLSGVRRATINLNGFELKIGIAHGLGNARHLLEDIRNGHNEYHVIEIMAVSYTHLRAHETLR
;
A
#
# COMPACT_ATOMS: atom_id res chain seq x y z
N SER A 1 -13.86 8.88 0.35
CA SER A 1 -14.83 9.41 -0.60
C SER A 1 -15.43 8.36 -1.54
N TYR A 2 -14.67 7.36 -2.04
CA TYR A 2 -15.23 6.28 -2.87
C TYR A 2 -16.27 5.44 -2.09
N CYS A 3 -15.96 5.02 -0.86
CA CYS A 3 -16.88 4.28 0.01
C CYS A 3 -18.18 5.06 0.23
N ALA A 4 -18.10 6.34 0.60
CA ALA A 4 -19.27 7.18 0.79
C ALA A 4 -20.18 7.19 -0.45
N LYS A 5 -19.57 7.38 -1.62
CA LYS A 5 -20.29 7.37 -2.91
C LYS A 5 -20.94 6.00 -3.18
N LYS A 6 -20.22 4.90 -2.96
CA LYS A 6 -20.73 3.54 -3.16
C LYS A 6 -21.89 3.20 -2.20
N MET A 7 -21.82 3.69 -0.97
CA MET A 7 -22.84 3.49 0.05
C MET A 7 -24.02 4.48 -0.04
N GLY A 8 -23.94 5.47 -0.96
CA GLY A 8 -24.96 6.51 -1.08
C GLY A 8 -25.06 7.46 0.11
N ILE A 9 -23.97 7.57 0.89
CA ILE A 9 -23.92 8.41 2.10
C ILE A 9 -23.13 9.69 1.78
N PRO A 10 -23.65 10.89 2.14
CA PRO A 10 -22.86 12.11 2.04
C PRO A 10 -21.56 12.00 2.83
N LYS A 11 -20.43 12.44 2.23
CA LYS A 11 -19.10 12.31 2.85
C LYS A 11 -19.04 12.97 4.23
N GLU A 12 -19.76 14.05 4.42
CA GLU A 12 -19.85 14.84 5.67
C GLU A 12 -20.52 14.06 6.81
N LYS A 13 -21.28 13.01 6.49
CA LYS A 13 -21.93 12.13 7.46
C LYS A 13 -21.14 10.87 7.78
N LEU A 14 -20.00 10.68 7.08
CA LEU A 14 -19.14 9.52 7.27
C LEU A 14 -17.94 9.90 8.12
N VAL A 15 -17.76 9.21 9.23
CA VAL A 15 -16.56 9.30 10.08
C VAL A 15 -15.68 8.10 9.80
N VAL A 16 -14.46 8.36 9.35
CA VAL A 16 -13.46 7.34 9.04
C VAL A 16 -12.41 7.27 10.12
N VAL A 17 -12.30 6.12 10.78
CA VAL A 17 -11.28 5.87 11.81
C VAL A 17 -10.30 4.83 11.29
N SER A 18 -9.03 5.20 11.21
CA SER A 18 -7.93 4.31 10.84
C SER A 18 -7.28 3.73 12.10
N ILE A 19 -7.14 2.41 12.15
CA ILE A 19 -6.45 1.72 13.25
C ILE A 19 -5.17 1.13 12.69
N MET A 20 -4.03 1.71 13.08
CA MET A 20 -2.73 1.40 12.50
C MET A 20 -1.65 1.25 13.58
N PRO A 21 -0.71 0.30 13.45
CA PRO A 21 0.41 0.21 14.37
C PRO A 21 1.40 1.37 14.23
N CYS A 22 1.37 2.08 13.11
CA CYS A 22 2.30 3.16 12.75
C CYS A 22 1.80 4.53 13.23
N LEU A 23 2.57 5.21 14.08
CA LEU A 23 2.23 6.55 14.58
C LEU A 23 2.35 7.64 13.51
N ALA A 24 3.16 7.44 12.46
CA ALA A 24 3.29 8.38 11.36
C ALA A 24 1.96 8.59 10.60
N LYS A 25 1.04 7.62 10.67
CA LYS A 25 -0.30 7.73 10.09
C LYS A 25 -1.15 8.83 10.72
N LYS A 26 -0.88 9.19 11.99
CA LYS A 26 -1.54 10.34 12.63
C LYS A 26 -1.14 11.66 11.97
N TYR A 27 0.14 11.81 11.66
CA TYR A 27 0.63 12.97 10.94
C TYR A 27 0.10 13.01 9.50
N GLU A 28 0.13 11.87 8.81
CA GLU A 28 -0.37 11.73 7.44
C GLU A 28 -1.83 12.17 7.33
N CYS A 29 -2.71 11.70 8.23
CA CYS A 29 -4.14 12.07 8.22
C CYS A 29 -4.38 13.58 8.42
N ALA A 30 -3.47 14.28 9.11
CA ALA A 30 -3.60 15.71 9.38
C ALA A 30 -3.20 16.60 8.20
N ARG A 31 -2.53 16.05 7.18
CA ARG A 31 -2.03 16.83 6.05
C ARG A 31 -3.16 17.27 5.13
N ASP A 32 -3.01 18.46 4.56
CA ASP A 32 -4.04 19.05 3.68
C ASP A 32 -4.16 18.32 2.33
N GLU A 33 -3.10 17.66 1.88
CA GLU A 33 -3.10 16.87 0.64
C GLU A 33 -4.06 15.66 0.69
N PHE A 34 -4.44 15.21 1.90
CA PHE A 34 -5.42 14.13 2.12
C PHE A 34 -6.82 14.64 2.47
N LYS A 35 -7.13 15.87 2.06
CA LYS A 35 -8.45 16.46 2.17
C LYS A 35 -9.04 16.71 0.78
N VAL A 36 -10.30 16.39 0.61
CA VAL A 36 -11.05 16.69 -0.62
C VAL A 36 -12.13 17.69 -0.26
N ASN A 37 -12.08 18.88 -0.86
CA ASN A 37 -12.99 20.00 -0.53
C ASN A 37 -12.99 20.36 0.97
N GLY A 38 -11.82 20.31 1.62
CA GLY A 38 -11.67 20.59 3.04
C GLY A 38 -12.08 19.45 3.99
N ILE A 39 -12.63 18.37 3.47
CA ILE A 39 -13.06 17.21 4.26
C ILE A 39 -11.94 16.15 4.23
N PRO A 40 -11.44 15.71 5.41
CA PRO A 40 -10.37 14.70 5.45
C PRO A 40 -10.86 13.35 4.93
N ASP A 41 -9.95 12.59 4.30
CA ASP A 41 -10.26 11.21 3.90
C ASP A 41 -10.28 10.25 5.10
N VAL A 42 -9.48 10.56 6.12
CA VAL A 42 -9.47 9.87 7.43
C VAL A 42 -9.61 10.91 8.52
N ASP A 43 -10.67 10.82 9.32
CA ASP A 43 -10.97 11.78 10.40
C ASP A 43 -10.09 11.55 11.62
N TYR A 44 -9.87 10.28 11.98
CA TYR A 44 -9.06 9.88 13.13
C TYR A 44 -8.14 8.74 12.80
N SER A 45 -6.92 8.80 13.31
CA SER A 45 -5.99 7.68 13.28
C SER A 45 -5.58 7.31 14.70
N ILE A 46 -5.86 6.08 15.11
CA ILE A 46 -5.50 5.55 16.43
C ILE A 46 -4.54 4.38 16.27
N SER A 47 -3.62 4.26 17.21
CA SER A 47 -2.72 3.11 17.28
C SER A 47 -3.42 1.87 17.84
N THR A 48 -2.87 0.70 17.60
CA THR A 48 -3.37 -0.56 18.21
C THR A 48 -3.35 -0.51 19.74
N ARG A 49 -2.39 0.21 20.35
CA ARG A 49 -2.36 0.45 21.81
C ARG A 49 -3.54 1.32 22.28
N GLU A 50 -3.89 2.34 21.52
CA GLU A 50 -5.04 3.20 21.83
C GLU A 50 -6.34 2.44 21.69
N LEU A 51 -6.46 1.58 20.66
CA LEU A 51 -7.60 0.68 20.54
C LEU A 51 -7.72 -0.25 21.75
N ALA A 52 -6.62 -0.87 22.18
CA ALA A 52 -6.62 -1.73 23.38
C ALA A 52 -7.05 -0.98 24.65
N ARG A 53 -6.65 0.30 24.80
CA ARG A 53 -7.10 1.16 25.90
C ARG A 53 -8.60 1.48 25.77
N LEU A 54 -9.08 1.73 24.56
CA LEU A 54 -10.50 2.00 24.31
C LEU A 54 -11.35 0.81 24.69
N ILE A 55 -10.98 -0.40 24.27
CA ILE A 55 -11.66 -1.66 24.62
C ILE A 55 -11.72 -1.84 26.15
N LYS A 56 -10.58 -1.61 26.84
CA LYS A 56 -10.54 -1.69 28.31
C LYS A 56 -11.43 -0.64 28.98
N ARG A 57 -11.42 0.61 28.51
CA ARG A 57 -12.27 1.69 29.05
C ARG A 57 -13.75 1.43 28.83
N ALA A 58 -14.10 0.83 27.70
CA ALA A 58 -15.47 0.44 27.39
C ALA A 58 -15.92 -0.81 28.17
N ASN A 59 -15.04 -1.37 29.02
CA ASN A 59 -15.28 -2.58 29.79
C ASN A 59 -15.73 -3.77 28.92
N ILE A 60 -15.20 -3.87 27.71
CA ILE A 60 -15.47 -4.99 26.79
C ILE A 60 -14.62 -6.20 27.22
N GLY A 61 -15.27 -7.30 27.55
CA GLY A 61 -14.62 -8.59 27.83
C GLY A 61 -14.07 -9.21 26.54
N PHE A 62 -12.99 -8.67 26.00
CA PHE A 62 -12.45 -9.03 24.67
C PHE A 62 -12.31 -10.55 24.46
N PRO A 63 -11.86 -11.38 25.44
CA PRO A 63 -11.79 -12.83 25.27
C PRO A 63 -13.14 -13.53 25.15
N LEU A 64 -14.24 -12.83 25.47
CA LEU A 64 -15.61 -13.36 25.41
C LEU A 64 -16.37 -12.92 24.16
N VAL A 65 -15.77 -12.05 23.35
CA VAL A 65 -16.35 -11.57 22.09
C VAL A 65 -16.27 -12.70 21.06
N LEU A 66 -17.42 -13.03 20.47
CA LEU A 66 -17.47 -14.01 19.39
C LEU A 66 -16.89 -13.44 18.11
N ASP A 67 -16.22 -14.28 17.34
CA ASP A 67 -15.71 -13.91 16.02
C ASP A 67 -16.88 -13.58 15.08
N SER A 68 -16.70 -12.54 14.29
CA SER A 68 -17.63 -12.17 13.23
C SER A 68 -16.85 -11.80 11.97
N PRO A 69 -17.42 -11.98 10.77
CA PRO A 69 -16.78 -11.54 9.54
C PRO A 69 -16.69 -10.01 9.51
N PHE A 70 -15.72 -9.51 8.77
CA PHE A 70 -15.65 -8.07 8.47
C PHE A 70 -16.78 -7.66 7.54
N ASP A 71 -17.24 -6.43 7.70
CA ASP A 71 -18.10 -5.79 6.69
C ASP A 71 -17.34 -5.69 5.36
N ASN A 72 -18.06 -5.87 4.26
CA ASN A 72 -17.46 -5.90 2.93
C ASN A 72 -17.99 -4.78 2.00
N PRO A 73 -17.82 -3.49 2.37
CA PRO A 73 -18.37 -2.37 1.60
C PRO A 73 -17.73 -2.21 0.22
N MET A 74 -16.53 -2.77 0.03
CA MET A 74 -15.76 -2.69 -1.22
C MET A 74 -15.83 -3.96 -2.07
N GLY A 75 -16.48 -5.01 -1.59
CA GLY A 75 -16.47 -6.34 -2.19
C GLY A 75 -15.31 -7.20 -1.70
N GLU A 76 -15.21 -8.41 -2.21
CA GLU A 76 -14.16 -9.35 -1.83
C GLU A 76 -12.78 -8.85 -2.27
N SER A 77 -11.78 -9.05 -1.41
CA SER A 77 -10.39 -8.75 -1.72
C SER A 77 -9.84 -9.77 -2.71
N THR A 78 -9.07 -9.30 -3.68
CA THR A 78 -8.34 -10.16 -4.62
C THR A 78 -7.00 -10.58 -4.04
N GLY A 79 -6.37 -11.61 -4.63
CA GLY A 79 -5.00 -12.03 -4.27
C GLY A 79 -3.96 -10.91 -4.42
N ALA A 80 -4.23 -9.90 -5.25
CA ALA A 80 -3.39 -8.71 -5.38
C ALA A 80 -3.23 -7.95 -4.05
N GLY A 81 -4.29 -7.84 -3.24
CA GLY A 81 -4.23 -7.18 -1.93
C GLY A 81 -3.27 -7.87 -0.96
N VAL A 82 -3.08 -9.17 -1.07
CA VAL A 82 -2.18 -9.94 -0.20
C VAL A 82 -0.71 -9.61 -0.45
N ILE A 83 -0.32 -9.38 -1.71
CA ILE A 83 1.08 -9.13 -2.09
C ILE A 83 1.50 -7.68 -1.93
N PHE A 84 0.58 -6.73 -1.72
CA PHE A 84 0.89 -5.30 -1.56
C PHE A 84 1.85 -5.01 -0.39
N GLY A 85 1.87 -5.84 0.63
CA GLY A 85 2.76 -5.69 1.79
C GLY A 85 4.22 -6.03 1.54
N THR A 86 4.59 -6.55 0.37
CA THR A 86 5.96 -6.89 0.01
C THR A 86 6.59 -5.84 -0.90
N THR A 87 7.92 -5.68 -0.84
CA THR A 87 8.64 -4.79 -1.75
C THR A 87 8.48 -5.29 -3.19
N GLY A 88 7.92 -4.45 -4.05
CA GLY A 88 7.57 -4.81 -5.42
C GLY A 88 6.19 -5.45 -5.56
N GLY A 89 5.45 -5.66 -4.46
CA GLY A 89 4.15 -6.32 -4.50
C GLY A 89 3.06 -5.48 -5.15
N VAL A 90 3.09 -4.17 -4.97
CA VAL A 90 2.16 -3.26 -5.65
C VAL A 90 2.42 -3.27 -7.15
N MET A 91 3.69 -3.20 -7.55
CA MET A 91 4.10 -3.29 -8.96
C MET A 91 3.71 -4.64 -9.55
N GLU A 92 3.98 -5.74 -8.86
CA GLU A 92 3.59 -7.08 -9.33
C GLU A 92 2.07 -7.19 -9.54
N ALA A 93 1.27 -6.69 -8.60
CA ALA A 93 -0.18 -6.70 -8.73
C ALA A 93 -0.66 -5.86 -9.91
N ALA A 94 -0.10 -4.66 -10.10
CA ALA A 94 -0.41 -3.80 -11.23
C ALA A 94 -0.03 -4.46 -12.57
N LEU A 95 1.15 -5.07 -12.64
CA LEU A 95 1.62 -5.73 -13.84
C LEU A 95 0.78 -6.94 -14.23
N ARG A 96 0.37 -7.75 -13.26
CA ARG A 96 -0.55 -8.87 -13.50
C ARG A 96 -1.86 -8.37 -14.09
N SER A 97 -2.44 -7.32 -13.52
CA SER A 97 -3.70 -6.73 -14.01
C SER A 97 -3.54 -6.12 -15.40
N VAL A 98 -2.48 -5.34 -15.64
CA VAL A 98 -2.22 -4.73 -16.96
C VAL A 98 -1.97 -5.80 -18.01
N TYR A 99 -1.18 -6.81 -17.69
CA TYR A 99 -0.89 -7.91 -18.61
C TYR A 99 -2.16 -8.65 -19.00
N GLU A 100 -2.99 -9.02 -18.03
CA GLU A 100 -4.25 -9.72 -18.26
C GLU A 100 -5.24 -8.88 -19.10
N ILE A 101 -5.37 -7.60 -18.79
CA ILE A 101 -6.24 -6.68 -19.56
C ILE A 101 -5.75 -6.54 -21.01
N TYR A 102 -4.44 -6.47 -21.21
CA TYR A 102 -3.87 -6.19 -22.55
C TYR A 102 -3.73 -7.45 -23.42
N THR A 103 -3.40 -8.61 -22.82
CA THR A 103 -3.16 -9.85 -23.58
C THR A 103 -4.32 -10.83 -23.51
N GLY A 104 -5.21 -10.70 -22.53
CA GLY A 104 -6.24 -11.71 -22.22
C GLY A 104 -5.70 -12.93 -21.48
N GLU A 105 -4.41 -12.95 -21.14
CA GLU A 105 -3.74 -14.07 -20.49
C GLU A 105 -3.20 -13.68 -19.11
N SER A 106 -3.16 -14.64 -18.19
CA SER A 106 -2.58 -14.41 -16.85
C SER A 106 -1.06 -14.43 -16.89
N LEU A 107 -0.44 -13.41 -16.29
CA LEU A 107 1.01 -13.33 -16.11
C LEU A 107 1.50 -14.37 -15.08
N LYS A 108 2.22 -15.38 -15.51
CA LYS A 108 2.63 -16.52 -14.67
C LYS A 108 3.69 -16.16 -13.64
N ASN A 109 4.77 -15.50 -14.04
CA ASN A 109 5.87 -15.11 -13.15
C ASN A 109 6.50 -13.78 -13.58
N VAL A 110 6.81 -12.92 -12.60
CA VAL A 110 7.63 -11.72 -12.79
C VAL A 110 8.93 -11.92 -12.01
N ASN A 111 10.04 -12.04 -12.72
CA ASN A 111 11.35 -12.12 -12.08
C ASN A 111 11.90 -10.71 -11.88
N PHE A 112 12.07 -10.30 -10.63
CA PHE A 112 12.73 -9.07 -10.26
C PHE A 112 14.19 -9.32 -9.94
N GLU A 113 15.08 -8.79 -10.78
CA GLU A 113 16.52 -8.90 -10.60
C GLU A 113 17.06 -7.76 -9.75
N GLN A 114 17.97 -8.06 -8.84
CA GLN A 114 18.66 -7.04 -8.06
C GLN A 114 19.67 -6.29 -8.95
N VAL A 115 19.66 -4.96 -8.86
CA VAL A 115 20.62 -4.12 -9.57
C VAL A 115 21.99 -4.22 -8.91
N ARG A 116 23.04 -4.55 -9.69
CA ARG A 116 24.41 -4.63 -9.20
C ARG A 116 24.84 -3.31 -8.56
N GLY A 117 25.42 -3.37 -7.35
CA GLY A 117 25.91 -2.22 -6.61
C GLY A 117 24.85 -1.43 -5.84
N LEU A 118 23.55 -1.73 -5.98
CA LEU A 118 22.44 -1.11 -5.28
C LEU A 118 21.58 -2.16 -4.60
N SER A 119 21.88 -2.49 -3.35
CA SER A 119 21.20 -3.56 -2.59
C SER A 119 19.70 -3.37 -2.39
N GLY A 120 19.19 -2.16 -2.57
CA GLY A 120 17.78 -1.81 -2.42
C GLY A 120 17.06 -1.45 -3.72
N VAL A 121 17.65 -1.70 -4.88
CA VAL A 121 17.05 -1.44 -6.18
C VAL A 121 16.91 -2.76 -6.95
N ARG A 122 15.70 -3.02 -7.44
CA ARG A 122 15.39 -4.16 -8.31
C ARG A 122 14.87 -3.67 -9.65
N ARG A 123 15.05 -4.44 -10.68
CA ARG A 123 14.49 -4.20 -12.00
C ARG A 123 13.81 -5.45 -12.57
N ALA A 124 12.84 -5.21 -13.45
CA ALA A 124 12.24 -6.23 -14.27
C ALA A 124 11.94 -5.68 -15.66
N THR A 125 11.94 -6.57 -16.64
CA THR A 125 11.47 -6.28 -17.99
C THR A 125 10.36 -7.25 -18.34
N ILE A 126 9.23 -6.75 -18.81
CA ILE A 126 8.08 -7.56 -19.21
C ILE A 126 7.75 -7.25 -20.66
N ASN A 127 7.59 -8.29 -21.46
CA ASN A 127 7.15 -8.15 -22.83
C ASN A 127 5.63 -8.12 -22.89
N LEU A 128 5.08 -6.99 -23.37
CA LEU A 128 3.66 -6.79 -23.64
C LEU A 128 3.44 -6.79 -25.16
N ASN A 129 3.27 -7.98 -25.73
CA ASN A 129 3.01 -8.14 -27.18
C ASN A 129 4.03 -7.38 -28.08
N GLY A 130 5.33 -7.49 -27.76
CA GLY A 130 6.40 -6.85 -28.50
C GLY A 130 6.89 -5.51 -27.89
N PHE A 131 6.17 -4.94 -26.92
CA PHE A 131 6.64 -3.79 -26.16
C PHE A 131 7.35 -4.23 -24.88
N GLU A 132 8.62 -3.87 -24.74
CA GLU A 132 9.39 -4.13 -23.51
C GLU A 132 9.09 -3.07 -22.44
N LEU A 133 8.30 -3.44 -21.45
CA LEU A 133 8.04 -2.60 -20.29
C LEU A 133 9.16 -2.78 -19.27
N LYS A 134 9.97 -1.75 -19.06
CA LYS A 134 11.07 -1.72 -18.08
C LYS A 134 10.62 -1.09 -16.78
N ILE A 135 10.91 -1.77 -15.67
CA ILE A 135 10.40 -1.44 -14.34
C ILE A 135 11.55 -1.31 -13.37
N GLY A 136 11.49 -0.27 -12.53
CA GLY A 136 12.39 -0.07 -11.40
C GLY A 136 11.65 -0.13 -10.08
N ILE A 137 12.21 -0.77 -9.06
CA ILE A 137 11.68 -0.83 -7.71
C ILE A 137 12.76 -0.37 -6.75
N ALA A 138 12.49 0.70 -6.01
CA ALA A 138 13.37 1.20 -4.97
C ALA A 138 12.82 0.89 -3.59
N HIS A 139 13.65 0.27 -2.76
CA HIS A 139 13.36 0.00 -1.36
C HIS A 139 14.09 1.01 -0.47
N GLY A 140 13.32 1.83 0.24
CA GLY A 140 13.82 2.92 1.07
C GLY A 140 14.13 4.19 0.29
N LEU A 141 14.03 5.34 0.98
CA LEU A 141 14.17 6.67 0.36
C LEU A 141 15.59 6.96 -0.14
N GLY A 142 16.63 6.35 0.46
CA GLY A 142 18.01 6.49 -0.03
C GLY A 142 18.16 5.92 -1.44
N ASN A 143 17.62 4.71 -1.67
CA ASN A 143 17.65 4.06 -2.99
C ASN A 143 16.74 4.78 -4.01
N ALA A 144 15.59 5.29 -3.53
CA ALA A 144 14.70 6.10 -4.36
C ALA A 144 15.43 7.36 -4.88
N ARG A 145 16.24 8.01 -4.03
CA ARG A 145 17.03 9.17 -4.43
C ARG A 145 17.96 8.85 -5.60
N HIS A 146 18.68 7.73 -5.56
CA HIS A 146 19.57 7.31 -6.66
C HIS A 146 18.80 7.14 -7.97
N LEU A 147 17.65 6.44 -7.96
CA LEU A 147 16.81 6.31 -9.14
C LEU A 147 16.34 7.67 -9.69
N LEU A 148 15.94 8.58 -8.80
CA LEU A 148 15.46 9.90 -9.20
C LEU A 148 16.60 10.78 -9.74
N GLU A 149 17.83 10.66 -9.21
CA GLU A 149 19.02 11.33 -9.72
C GLU A 149 19.40 10.82 -11.10
N ASP A 150 19.33 9.51 -11.35
CA ASP A 150 19.56 8.92 -12.67
C ASP A 150 18.56 9.47 -13.70
N ILE A 151 17.28 9.55 -13.35
CA ILE A 151 16.24 10.15 -14.22
C ILE A 151 16.55 11.63 -14.49
N ARG A 152 16.92 12.39 -13.47
CA ARG A 152 17.25 13.82 -13.60
C ARG A 152 18.45 14.03 -14.51
N ASN A 153 19.40 13.11 -14.51
CA ASN A 153 20.59 13.14 -15.36
C ASN A 153 20.37 12.58 -16.77
N GLY A 154 19.13 12.24 -17.13
CA GLY A 154 18.78 11.72 -18.44
C GLY A 154 19.07 10.23 -18.64
N HIS A 155 19.44 9.50 -17.59
CA HIS A 155 19.71 8.07 -17.62
C HIS A 155 18.46 7.25 -17.27
N ASN A 156 17.30 7.67 -17.75
CA ASN A 156 16.05 6.96 -17.46
C ASN A 156 15.93 5.70 -18.30
N GLU A 157 16.11 4.56 -17.69
CA GLU A 157 15.88 3.24 -18.31
C GLU A 157 14.47 2.69 -18.05
N TYR A 158 13.68 3.28 -17.13
CA TYR A 158 12.43 2.73 -16.64
C TYR A 158 11.22 3.45 -17.21
N HIS A 159 10.19 2.69 -17.55
CA HIS A 159 8.88 3.20 -17.93
C HIS A 159 7.98 3.40 -16.69
N VAL A 160 8.15 2.54 -15.67
CA VAL A 160 7.40 2.59 -14.41
C VAL A 160 8.35 2.38 -13.24
N ILE A 161 8.13 3.13 -12.16
CA ILE A 161 8.95 3.04 -10.93
C ILE A 161 8.02 2.88 -9.73
N GLU A 162 8.34 1.89 -8.87
CA GLU A 162 7.76 1.77 -7.53
C GLU A 162 8.76 2.25 -6.49
N ILE A 163 8.31 3.10 -5.58
CA ILE A 163 9.10 3.53 -4.42
C ILE A 163 8.40 3.04 -3.16
N MET A 164 9.02 2.08 -2.47
CA MET A 164 8.61 1.66 -1.15
C MET A 164 9.42 2.41 -0.10
N ALA A 165 8.86 3.51 0.40
CA ALA A 165 9.55 4.41 1.34
C ALA A 165 9.87 3.73 2.68
N VAL A 166 8.95 2.88 3.18
CA VAL A 166 9.08 2.15 4.44
C VAL A 166 8.83 0.68 4.19
N SER A 167 9.79 -0.15 4.56
CA SER A 167 9.68 -1.61 4.44
C SER A 167 8.55 -2.17 5.31
N TYR A 168 7.76 -3.05 4.76
CA TYR A 168 6.76 -3.82 5.51
C TYR A 168 7.40 -4.63 6.66
N THR A 169 8.62 -5.10 6.47
CA THR A 169 9.39 -5.77 7.52
C THR A 169 9.61 -4.90 8.76
N HIS A 170 9.66 -3.57 8.59
CA HIS A 170 9.75 -2.62 9.69
C HIS A 170 8.45 -2.56 10.51
N LEU A 171 7.32 -2.69 9.87
CA LEU A 171 6.01 -2.79 10.53
C LEU A 171 5.82 -4.16 11.22
N ARG A 172 6.30 -5.24 10.61
CA ARG A 172 6.28 -6.59 11.19
C ARG A 172 7.17 -6.75 12.42
N ALA A 173 8.26 -6.01 12.54
CA ALA A 173 9.14 -6.08 13.71
C ALA A 173 8.41 -5.76 15.03
N HIS A 174 7.30 -5.03 14.96
CA HIS A 174 6.45 -4.74 16.13
C HIS A 174 5.41 -5.84 16.42
N GLU A 175 5.15 -6.74 15.49
CA GLU A 175 4.22 -7.87 15.66
C GLU A 175 4.91 -9.13 16.20
N THR A 176 6.24 -9.24 16.03
CA THR A 176 7.02 -10.42 16.43
C THR A 176 7.63 -10.35 17.84
N LEU A 177 7.44 -9.25 18.57
CA LEU A 177 7.78 -9.14 19.98
C LEU A 177 6.62 -9.65 20.85
N ARG A 178 6.33 -10.94 20.72
CA ARG A 178 5.58 -11.75 21.69
C ARG A 178 6.50 -12.73 22.36
#